data_81af45aedab466888cf259201c35c208
#
_entry.id   81af45aedab466888cf259201c35c208
#
_cell.length_a   1.000
_cell.length_b   1.000
_cell.length_c   1.000
_cell.angle_alpha   90.00
_cell.angle_beta   90.00
_cell.angle_gamma   90.00
#
_symmetry.space_group_name_H-M   'P 1'
#
loop_
_entity.id
_entity.type
_entity.pdbx_description
1 polymer ?
#
loop_
_entity_poly.entity_id
_entity_poly.type
_entity_poly.pdbx_seq_one_letter_code
_entity_poly.pdbx_strand_id
1 'polypeptide(L)'
;MCSTPAVQIDHIVILLPYPQLVSPPSWLTTNFAISSGGVHSDGCTENKFILFQDGTYIELIAFINDDPARKEGHRWGKKQFGLIDFALTTPPNSKGGDTAAAQYSAVAQRLSATTPAAALGIRYLEPISGGRKNPGGTELQWKVTFPTHETQVPQRTYASSVTGAVPFLCHDVTPRTLRVDINNVQATTHPSAVKGIAQFSVIVPPEKLESYIDLYSLILDTKPVRLFGTARFQLTAPIQIPGLVKPWVFIEAPDLDPEKARLAKRGVEVVELALRVGAPGGGVGMVRDSVRVEGIWIHFLK
;
A
#
# COMPACT_ATOMS: atom_id res chain seq x y z
N MET A 1 10.42 -28.70 1.81
CA MET A 1 10.43 -27.31 2.30
C MET A 1 9.17 -26.65 1.76
N CYS A 2 8.25 -26.22 2.63
CA CYS A 2 7.07 -25.50 2.20
C CYS A 2 7.57 -24.10 1.76
N SER A 3 7.45 -23.76 0.48
CA SER A 3 7.79 -22.43 0.01
C SER A 3 6.85 -21.43 0.67
N THR A 4 7.39 -20.40 1.32
CA THR A 4 6.59 -19.28 1.83
C THR A 4 5.77 -18.72 0.67
N PRO A 5 4.44 -18.49 0.81
CA PRO A 5 3.65 -17.90 -0.26
C PRO A 5 4.23 -16.57 -0.69
N ALA A 6 4.33 -16.33 -1.99
CA ALA A 6 4.86 -15.07 -2.51
C ALA A 6 4.03 -13.89 -2.00
N VAL A 7 4.71 -12.88 -1.45
CA VAL A 7 4.07 -11.66 -0.97
C VAL A 7 3.48 -10.88 -2.14
N GLN A 8 2.24 -10.40 -1.97
CA GLN A 8 1.48 -9.65 -2.96
C GLN A 8 1.31 -8.21 -2.51
N ILE A 9 1.32 -7.28 -3.46
CA ILE A 9 0.79 -5.94 -3.20
C ILE A 9 -0.74 -6.04 -3.10
N ASP A 10 -1.31 -5.47 -2.03
CA ASP A 10 -2.75 -5.39 -1.86
C ASP A 10 -3.29 -4.06 -2.38
N HIS A 11 -2.79 -2.96 -1.84
CA HIS A 11 -3.21 -1.62 -2.24
C HIS A 11 -2.23 -0.52 -1.83
N ILE A 12 -2.42 0.65 -2.43
CA ILE A 12 -1.77 1.91 -2.08
C ILE A 12 -2.82 2.83 -1.46
N VAL A 13 -2.45 3.58 -0.43
CA VAL A 13 -3.34 4.51 0.27
C VAL A 13 -3.01 5.96 -0.11
N ILE A 14 -4.02 6.68 -0.58
CA ILE A 14 -3.95 8.12 -0.86
C ILE A 14 -4.88 8.85 0.11
N LEU A 15 -4.32 9.72 0.95
CA LEU A 15 -5.07 10.60 1.83
C LEU A 15 -5.48 11.86 1.07
N LEU A 16 -6.77 12.13 1.03
CA LEU A 16 -7.36 13.31 0.39
C LEU A 16 -8.00 14.24 1.44
N PRO A 17 -8.14 15.54 1.14
CA PRO A 17 -9.11 16.38 1.82
C PRO A 17 -10.52 15.78 1.70
N TYR A 18 -11.32 15.83 2.77
CA TYR A 18 -12.66 15.22 2.75
C TYR A 18 -13.58 15.73 1.61
N PRO A 19 -13.59 17.04 1.28
CA PRO A 19 -14.36 17.50 0.12
C PRO A 19 -13.95 16.84 -1.21
N GLN A 20 -12.66 16.51 -1.38
CA GLN A 20 -12.17 15.83 -2.56
C GLN A 20 -12.49 14.32 -2.57
N LEU A 21 -12.72 13.71 -1.43
CA LEU A 21 -13.23 12.35 -1.37
C LEU A 21 -14.72 12.33 -1.73
N VAL A 22 -15.51 13.27 -1.20
CA VAL A 22 -16.96 13.38 -1.47
C VAL A 22 -17.20 13.69 -2.95
N SER A 23 -16.51 14.72 -3.49
CA SER A 23 -16.55 15.14 -4.88
C SER A 23 -15.17 15.04 -5.51
N PRO A 24 -14.80 13.88 -6.08
CA PRO A 24 -13.46 13.67 -6.60
C PRO A 24 -13.10 14.65 -7.72
N PRO A 25 -11.89 15.25 -7.66
CA PRO A 25 -11.44 16.24 -8.62
C PRO A 25 -11.21 15.63 -10.02
N SER A 26 -11.16 16.50 -11.04
CA SER A 26 -11.04 16.06 -12.44
C SER A 26 -9.84 15.18 -12.73
N TRP A 27 -8.71 15.41 -12.08
CA TRP A 27 -7.53 14.56 -12.28
C TRP A 27 -7.75 13.09 -11.87
N LEU A 28 -8.68 12.83 -10.93
CA LEU A 28 -9.12 11.47 -10.61
C LEU A 28 -10.16 10.96 -11.61
N THR A 29 -11.24 11.72 -11.83
CA THR A 29 -12.39 11.25 -12.63
C THR A 29 -12.09 11.14 -14.12
N THR A 30 -11.14 11.92 -14.66
CA THR A 30 -10.69 11.79 -16.06
C THR A 30 -9.87 10.54 -16.31
N ASN A 31 -9.21 10.02 -15.28
CA ASN A 31 -8.31 8.87 -15.43
C ASN A 31 -8.89 7.56 -14.90
N PHE A 32 -9.80 7.61 -13.92
CA PHE A 32 -10.22 6.42 -13.18
C PHE A 32 -11.74 6.32 -13.02
N ALA A 33 -12.25 5.11 -13.12
CA ALA A 33 -13.53 4.74 -12.52
C ALA A 33 -13.35 4.64 -11.00
N ILE A 34 -14.21 5.32 -10.25
CA ILE A 34 -14.13 5.39 -8.79
C ILE A 34 -15.33 4.63 -8.20
N SER A 35 -15.04 3.62 -7.39
CA SER A 35 -16.05 2.82 -6.71
C SER A 35 -16.31 3.33 -5.31
N SER A 36 -17.54 3.22 -4.86
CA SER A 36 -17.93 3.57 -3.50
C SER A 36 -17.27 2.64 -2.49
N GLY A 37 -16.83 3.22 -1.39
CA GLY A 37 -16.34 2.50 -0.22
C GLY A 37 -17.34 2.58 0.94
N GLY A 38 -16.92 3.20 2.02
CA GLY A 38 -17.76 3.41 3.20
C GLY A 38 -16.96 3.97 4.37
N VAL A 39 -17.65 4.13 5.48
CA VAL A 39 -17.06 4.57 6.74
C VAL A 39 -16.40 3.36 7.43
N HIS A 40 -15.17 3.54 7.90
CA HIS A 40 -14.49 2.51 8.69
C HIS A 40 -15.16 2.34 10.05
N SER A 41 -14.99 1.15 10.65
CA SER A 41 -15.63 0.78 11.93
C SER A 41 -15.26 1.67 13.11
N ASP A 42 -14.12 2.38 13.03
CA ASP A 42 -13.70 3.37 14.04
C ASP A 42 -14.44 4.71 13.92
N GLY A 43 -15.19 4.92 12.83
CA GLY A 43 -15.94 6.14 12.56
C GLY A 43 -15.06 7.36 12.24
N CYS A 44 -13.75 7.19 12.07
CA CYS A 44 -12.82 8.30 11.85
C CYS A 44 -12.65 8.65 10.39
N THR A 45 -12.61 7.64 9.52
CA THR A 45 -12.29 7.78 8.10
C THR A 45 -13.35 7.17 7.21
N GLU A 46 -13.45 7.72 6.01
CA GLU A 46 -14.26 7.21 4.90
C GLU A 46 -13.39 7.00 3.69
N ASN A 47 -13.74 6.03 2.83
CA ASN A 47 -12.95 5.71 1.66
C ASN A 47 -13.78 5.53 0.38
N LYS A 48 -13.08 5.62 -0.76
CA LYS A 48 -13.49 5.19 -2.10
C LYS A 48 -12.35 4.39 -2.73
N PHE A 49 -12.61 3.67 -3.82
CA PHE A 49 -11.64 2.78 -4.44
C PHE A 49 -11.47 3.02 -5.92
N ILE A 50 -10.25 2.81 -6.39
CA ILE A 50 -9.91 2.60 -7.80
C ILE A 50 -9.45 1.15 -7.90
N LEU A 51 -10.33 0.27 -8.41
CA LEU A 51 -10.11 -1.18 -8.46
C LEU A 51 -9.46 -1.58 -9.77
N PHE A 52 -8.42 -2.39 -9.73
CA PHE A 52 -7.73 -2.85 -10.94
C PHE A 52 -8.01 -4.32 -11.26
N GLN A 53 -7.86 -4.66 -12.55
CA GLN A 53 -8.11 -6.02 -13.06
C GLN A 53 -7.15 -7.06 -12.46
N ASP A 54 -5.95 -6.67 -12.02
CA ASP A 54 -5.00 -7.55 -11.36
C ASP A 54 -5.31 -7.79 -9.88
N GLY A 55 -6.45 -7.27 -9.39
CA GLY A 55 -6.90 -7.42 -8.02
C GLY A 55 -6.20 -6.50 -7.02
N THR A 56 -5.30 -5.64 -7.46
CA THR A 56 -4.79 -4.53 -6.65
C THR A 56 -5.74 -3.33 -6.71
N TYR A 57 -5.57 -2.35 -5.82
CA TYR A 57 -6.38 -1.13 -5.87
C TYR A 57 -5.68 0.06 -5.23
N ILE A 58 -6.19 1.25 -5.49
CA ILE A 58 -5.89 2.45 -4.72
C ILE A 58 -7.05 2.70 -3.76
N GLU A 59 -6.74 2.87 -2.48
CA GLU A 59 -7.66 3.36 -1.48
C GLU A 59 -7.55 4.87 -1.40
N LEU A 60 -8.60 5.57 -1.82
CA LEU A 60 -8.77 7.00 -1.59
C LEU A 60 -9.44 7.15 -0.23
N ILE A 61 -8.74 7.74 0.74
CA ILE A 61 -9.23 7.86 2.11
C ILE A 61 -9.24 9.33 2.56
N ALA A 62 -10.17 9.69 3.41
CA ALA A 62 -10.20 10.99 4.07
C ALA A 62 -10.71 10.86 5.50
N PHE A 63 -10.25 11.76 6.37
CA PHE A 63 -10.88 11.95 7.68
C PHE A 63 -12.22 12.67 7.48
N ILE A 64 -13.29 12.12 8.05
CA ILE A 64 -14.64 12.67 7.88
C ILE A 64 -14.66 14.12 8.35
N ASN A 65 -15.08 15.02 7.44
CA ASN A 65 -15.12 16.48 7.62
C ASN A 65 -13.75 17.13 7.90
N ASP A 66 -12.64 16.43 7.63
CA ASP A 66 -11.29 16.84 8.01
C ASP A 66 -11.13 17.17 9.50
N ASP A 67 -12.01 16.61 10.33
CA ASP A 67 -12.13 16.89 11.76
C ASP A 67 -10.82 16.55 12.51
N PRO A 68 -10.17 17.52 13.17
CA PRO A 68 -8.97 17.29 13.96
C PRO A 68 -9.12 16.23 15.06
N ALA A 69 -10.32 16.14 15.68
CA ALA A 69 -10.59 15.16 16.72
C ALA A 69 -10.53 13.72 16.20
N ARG A 70 -10.88 13.50 14.92
CA ARG A 70 -10.78 12.19 14.26
C ARG A 70 -9.36 11.84 13.85
N LYS A 71 -8.48 12.84 13.70
CA LYS A 71 -7.06 12.67 13.42
C LYS A 71 -6.25 12.32 14.66
N GLU A 72 -6.71 12.78 15.82
CA GLU A 72 -5.99 12.59 17.07
C GLU A 72 -5.85 11.10 17.40
N GLY A 73 -4.61 10.67 17.60
CA GLY A 73 -4.29 9.26 17.88
C GLY A 73 -4.50 8.28 16.73
N HIS A 74 -5.05 8.68 15.60
CA HIS A 74 -5.18 7.82 14.43
C HIS A 74 -3.83 7.63 13.74
N ARG A 75 -3.56 6.41 13.19
CA ARG A 75 -2.28 6.07 12.56
C ARG A 75 -1.86 7.01 11.43
N TRP A 76 -2.81 7.55 10.70
CA TRP A 76 -2.59 8.52 9.60
C TRP A 76 -2.85 9.97 10.01
N GLY A 77 -3.21 10.23 11.26
CA GLY A 77 -3.64 11.55 11.72
C GLY A 77 -2.60 12.66 11.56
N LYS A 78 -1.30 12.30 11.57
CA LYS A 78 -0.18 13.22 11.35
C LYS A 78 0.31 13.25 9.90
N LYS A 79 -0.26 12.42 9.01
CA LYS A 79 0.14 12.40 7.60
C LYS A 79 -0.41 13.61 6.85
N GLN A 80 0.39 14.13 5.92
CA GLN A 80 -0.04 15.14 4.97
C GLN A 80 -0.80 14.47 3.82
N PHE A 81 -1.64 15.21 3.14
CA PHE A 81 -2.34 14.72 1.95
C PHE A 81 -1.36 14.18 0.90
N GLY A 82 -1.78 13.15 0.18
CA GLY A 82 -0.99 12.47 -0.84
C GLY A 82 -0.87 10.97 -0.62
N LEU A 83 0.16 10.36 -1.19
CA LEU A 83 0.53 8.97 -0.95
C LEU A 83 1.04 8.86 0.49
N ILE A 84 0.41 8.00 1.30
CA ILE A 84 0.72 7.95 2.74
C ILE A 84 1.09 6.57 3.27
N ASP A 85 0.63 5.49 2.61
CA ASP A 85 0.82 4.12 3.11
C ASP A 85 0.59 3.10 1.99
N PHE A 86 0.94 1.84 2.25
CA PHE A 86 0.63 0.73 1.35
C PHE A 86 0.52 -0.58 2.12
N ALA A 87 -0.28 -1.49 1.59
CA ALA A 87 -0.53 -2.79 2.17
C ALA A 87 0.02 -3.92 1.33
N LEU A 88 0.52 -4.93 2.01
CA LEU A 88 0.85 -6.22 1.41
C LEU A 88 -0.13 -7.28 1.91
N THR A 89 -0.27 -8.33 1.12
CA THR A 89 -1.08 -9.51 1.46
C THR A 89 -0.36 -10.80 1.05
N THR A 90 -0.94 -11.92 1.35
CA THR A 90 -0.52 -13.23 0.83
C THR A 90 -1.73 -13.96 0.24
N PRO A 91 -1.52 -14.86 -0.74
CA PRO A 91 -2.60 -15.69 -1.25
C PRO A 91 -3.33 -16.42 -0.12
N PRO A 92 -4.63 -16.65 -0.27
CA PRO A 92 -5.37 -17.49 0.67
C PRO A 92 -4.68 -18.84 0.84
N ASN A 93 -4.64 -19.35 2.06
CA ASN A 93 -4.10 -20.67 2.33
C ASN A 93 -5.05 -21.73 1.74
N SER A 94 -4.59 -22.48 0.73
CA SER A 94 -5.36 -23.54 0.08
C SER A 94 -5.76 -24.70 1.03
N LYS A 95 -5.07 -24.84 2.16
CA LYS A 95 -5.35 -25.84 3.21
C LYS A 95 -6.27 -25.29 4.32
N GLY A 96 -6.76 -24.06 4.18
CA GLY A 96 -7.47 -23.35 5.24
C GLY A 96 -6.51 -22.81 6.32
N GLY A 97 -7.04 -22.01 7.24
CA GLY A 97 -6.31 -21.41 8.33
C GLY A 97 -6.16 -19.89 8.23
N ASP A 98 -5.70 -19.29 9.32
CA ASP A 98 -5.55 -17.85 9.45
C ASP A 98 -4.27 -17.36 8.74
N THR A 99 -4.42 -16.86 7.51
CA THR A 99 -3.30 -16.33 6.71
C THR A 99 -2.64 -15.12 7.35
N ALA A 100 -3.40 -14.28 8.07
CA ALA A 100 -2.88 -13.12 8.78
C ALA A 100 -1.93 -13.56 9.91
N ALA A 101 -2.37 -14.51 10.74
CA ALA A 101 -1.53 -15.04 11.81
C ALA A 101 -0.29 -15.75 11.28
N ALA A 102 -0.41 -16.49 10.19
CA ALA A 102 0.72 -17.20 9.57
C ALA A 102 1.77 -16.21 9.02
N GLN A 103 1.34 -15.18 8.29
CA GLN A 103 2.28 -14.18 7.77
C GLN A 103 2.90 -13.35 8.91
N TYR A 104 2.11 -12.93 9.89
CA TYR A 104 2.61 -12.25 11.09
C TYR A 104 3.72 -13.05 11.76
N SER A 105 3.47 -14.32 12.08
CA SER A 105 4.44 -15.19 12.74
C SER A 105 5.72 -15.35 11.93
N ALA A 106 5.60 -15.53 10.61
CA ALA A 106 6.75 -15.68 9.73
C ALA A 106 7.61 -14.40 9.67
N VAL A 107 6.99 -13.22 9.54
CA VAL A 107 7.69 -11.93 9.54
C VAL A 107 8.31 -11.66 10.91
N ALA A 108 7.56 -11.86 12.00
CA ALA A 108 8.05 -11.64 13.36
C ALA A 108 9.26 -12.55 13.68
N GLN A 109 9.22 -13.80 13.25
CA GLN A 109 10.35 -14.73 13.41
C GLN A 109 11.60 -14.24 12.67
N ARG A 110 11.49 -13.77 11.42
CA ARG A 110 12.64 -13.26 10.66
C ARG A 110 13.21 -11.99 11.29
N LEU A 111 12.35 -11.06 11.71
CA LEU A 111 12.78 -9.82 12.38
C LEU A 111 13.46 -10.10 13.72
N SER A 112 12.95 -11.04 14.54
CA SER A 112 13.55 -11.39 15.83
C SER A 112 14.86 -12.19 15.72
N ALA A 113 15.08 -12.85 14.59
CA ALA A 113 16.31 -13.59 14.32
C ALA A 113 17.49 -12.68 13.88
N THR A 114 17.26 -11.38 13.71
CA THR A 114 18.27 -10.40 13.31
C THR A 114 18.56 -9.41 14.44
N THR A 115 19.62 -8.59 14.27
CA THR A 115 19.92 -7.55 15.26
C THR A 115 18.89 -6.42 15.19
N PRO A 116 18.56 -5.74 16.31
CA PRO A 116 17.66 -4.57 16.29
C PRO A 116 18.14 -3.46 15.32
N ALA A 117 19.44 -3.29 15.14
CA ALA A 117 20.00 -2.33 14.21
C ALA A 117 19.67 -2.68 12.74
N ALA A 118 19.74 -3.96 12.37
CA ALA A 118 19.39 -4.43 11.03
C ALA A 118 17.89 -4.39 10.77
N ALA A 119 17.05 -4.56 11.80
CA ALA A 119 15.60 -4.42 11.72
C ALA A 119 15.11 -2.97 11.94
N LEU A 120 16.00 -1.99 12.12
CA LEU A 120 15.67 -0.60 12.46
C LEU A 120 14.76 -0.48 13.70
N GLY A 121 14.81 -1.45 14.63
CA GLY A 121 13.89 -1.53 15.77
C GLY A 121 12.42 -1.72 15.36
N ILE A 122 12.16 -2.21 14.16
CA ILE A 122 10.81 -2.45 13.66
C ILE A 122 10.32 -3.82 14.11
N ARG A 123 9.09 -3.86 14.55
CA ARG A 123 8.31 -5.09 14.78
C ARG A 123 6.90 -4.92 14.25
N TYR A 124 6.19 -6.01 14.12
CA TYR A 124 4.77 -5.99 13.80
C TYR A 124 3.94 -6.28 15.06
N LEU A 125 2.79 -5.63 15.16
CA LEU A 125 1.77 -5.95 16.17
C LEU A 125 1.00 -7.19 15.72
N GLU A 126 0.32 -7.85 16.66
CA GLU A 126 -0.58 -8.95 16.31
C GLU A 126 -1.70 -8.50 15.37
N PRO A 127 -2.20 -9.40 14.50
CA PRO A 127 -3.30 -9.07 13.61
C PRO A 127 -4.56 -8.66 14.38
N ILE A 128 -5.13 -7.53 13.99
CA ILE A 128 -6.40 -7.04 14.55
C ILE A 128 -7.50 -7.10 13.49
N SER A 129 -8.72 -7.36 13.94
CA SER A 129 -9.88 -7.39 13.05
C SER A 129 -10.26 -5.98 12.62
N GLY A 130 -10.54 -5.84 11.32
CA GLY A 130 -11.13 -4.68 10.70
C GLY A 130 -12.36 -5.08 9.89
N GLY A 131 -13.18 -4.12 9.56
CA GLY A 131 -14.37 -4.38 8.76
C GLY A 131 -15.13 -3.12 8.40
N ARG A 132 -16.08 -3.27 7.48
CA ARG A 132 -17.05 -2.25 7.12
C ARG A 132 -18.30 -2.91 6.53
N LYS A 133 -19.37 -2.16 6.41
CA LYS A 133 -20.53 -2.54 5.59
C LYS A 133 -20.42 -1.83 4.24
N ASN A 134 -20.69 -2.57 3.16
CA ASN A 134 -20.82 -1.94 1.85
C ASN A 134 -22.20 -1.25 1.73
N PRO A 135 -22.44 -0.42 0.68
CA PRO A 135 -23.72 0.23 0.47
C PRO A 135 -24.92 -0.74 0.38
N GLY A 136 -24.68 -1.99 -0.02
CA GLY A 136 -25.71 -3.05 -0.05
C GLY A 136 -25.92 -3.77 1.28
N GLY A 137 -25.29 -3.30 2.38
CA GLY A 137 -25.45 -3.87 3.71
C GLY A 137 -24.62 -5.12 4.01
N THR A 138 -23.86 -5.63 3.03
CA THR A 138 -22.98 -6.78 3.24
C THR A 138 -21.82 -6.40 4.14
N GLU A 139 -21.57 -7.21 5.16
CA GLU A 139 -20.45 -7.03 6.07
C GLU A 139 -19.17 -7.61 5.44
N LEU A 140 -18.12 -6.79 5.37
CA LEU A 140 -16.79 -7.16 4.94
C LEU A 140 -15.88 -7.20 6.16
N GLN A 141 -15.06 -8.24 6.22
CA GLN A 141 -14.12 -8.45 7.32
C GLN A 141 -12.74 -8.75 6.78
N TRP A 142 -11.74 -8.19 7.44
CA TRP A 142 -10.33 -8.43 7.19
C TRP A 142 -9.52 -8.39 8.48
N LYS A 143 -8.27 -8.79 8.42
CA LYS A 143 -7.30 -8.59 9.49
C LYS A 143 -6.18 -7.71 9.01
N VAL A 144 -5.75 -6.76 9.83
CA VAL A 144 -4.62 -5.88 9.58
C VAL A 144 -3.54 -6.08 10.62
N THR A 145 -2.30 -6.05 10.16
CA THR A 145 -1.10 -6.22 10.99
C THR A 145 -0.20 -5.02 10.76
N PHE A 146 -0.05 -4.17 11.78
CA PHE A 146 0.65 -2.91 11.63
C PHE A 146 2.10 -2.97 12.09
N PRO A 147 3.05 -2.35 11.35
CA PRO A 147 4.39 -2.16 11.83
C PRO A 147 4.44 -1.10 12.93
N THR A 148 5.35 -1.27 13.89
CA THR A 148 5.63 -0.32 14.95
C THR A 148 7.11 -0.35 15.32
N HIS A 149 7.58 0.68 16.03
CA HIS A 149 8.93 0.68 16.59
C HIS A 149 8.93 0.03 17.98
N GLU A 150 9.97 -0.73 18.32
CA GLU A 150 10.09 -1.46 19.60
C GLU A 150 9.97 -0.57 20.82
N THR A 151 10.46 0.68 20.74
CA THR A 151 10.40 1.65 21.84
C THR A 151 9.02 2.28 22.03
N GLN A 152 8.09 2.05 21.11
CA GLN A 152 6.72 2.54 21.23
C GLN A 152 5.90 1.56 22.09
N VAL A 153 5.50 2.01 23.27
CA VAL A 153 4.52 1.29 24.07
C VAL A 153 3.21 1.27 23.29
N PRO A 154 2.56 0.10 23.13
CA PRO A 154 1.25 0.03 22.50
C PRO A 154 0.23 0.80 23.35
N GLN A 155 0.15 2.11 23.16
CA GLN A 155 -1.02 2.86 23.60
C GLN A 155 -2.12 2.65 22.57
N ARG A 156 -3.36 2.88 22.92
CA ARG A 156 -4.56 2.74 22.08
C ARG A 156 -4.52 3.51 20.75
N THR A 157 -3.44 4.22 20.49
CA THR A 157 -3.21 5.01 19.30
C THR A 157 -2.20 4.28 18.42
N TYR A 158 -2.66 3.75 17.32
CA TYR A 158 -1.82 3.07 16.30
C TYR A 158 -0.93 4.04 15.50
N ALA A 159 -0.77 5.28 15.95
CA ALA A 159 0.11 6.25 15.34
C ALA A 159 1.57 5.78 15.48
N SER A 160 2.15 5.30 14.39
CA SER A 160 3.52 4.83 14.34
C SER A 160 4.36 5.76 13.47
N SER A 161 5.57 6.07 13.92
CA SER A 161 6.55 6.83 13.14
C SER A 161 6.98 6.12 11.84
N VAL A 162 6.68 4.82 11.73
CA VAL A 162 7.06 3.98 10.59
C VAL A 162 5.93 3.81 9.56
N THR A 163 4.76 4.40 9.79
CA THR A 163 3.65 4.39 8.84
C THR A 163 4.07 4.99 7.50
N GLY A 164 3.84 4.27 6.40
CA GLY A 164 4.24 4.65 5.04
C GLY A 164 5.71 4.39 4.70
N ALA A 165 6.56 4.16 5.71
CA ALA A 165 7.95 3.73 5.52
C ALA A 165 8.06 2.20 5.43
N VAL A 166 7.12 1.49 6.04
CA VAL A 166 7.07 0.03 6.14
C VAL A 166 5.63 -0.41 5.89
N PRO A 167 5.40 -1.41 5.03
CA PRO A 167 4.06 -1.86 4.69
C PRO A 167 3.30 -2.37 5.91
N PHE A 168 2.01 -2.12 5.95
CA PHE A 168 1.14 -2.94 6.80
C PHE A 168 0.67 -4.18 6.03
N LEU A 169 0.19 -5.20 6.76
CA LEU A 169 -0.33 -6.41 6.15
C LEU A 169 -1.86 -6.40 6.24
N CYS A 170 -2.54 -6.76 5.15
CA CYS A 170 -4.00 -6.78 5.07
C CYS A 170 -4.46 -8.11 4.47
N HIS A 171 -5.23 -8.88 5.25
CA HIS A 171 -5.69 -10.21 4.85
C HIS A 171 -7.21 -10.29 4.90
N ASP A 172 -7.81 -10.74 3.82
CA ASP A 172 -9.26 -10.95 3.76
C ASP A 172 -9.69 -12.09 4.68
N VAL A 173 -10.76 -11.85 5.47
CA VAL A 173 -11.49 -12.87 6.23
C VAL A 173 -12.74 -13.27 5.45
N THR A 174 -13.49 -12.30 4.95
CA THR A 174 -14.55 -12.55 3.96
C THR A 174 -13.93 -12.73 2.57
N PRO A 175 -14.60 -13.38 1.62
CA PRO A 175 -14.08 -13.54 0.26
C PRO A 175 -13.62 -12.21 -0.34
N ARG A 176 -12.42 -12.17 -0.90
CA ARG A 176 -11.80 -10.97 -1.47
C ARG A 176 -12.70 -10.27 -2.49
N THR A 177 -13.44 -11.04 -3.28
CA THR A 177 -14.38 -10.51 -4.29
C THR A 177 -15.46 -9.59 -3.71
N LEU A 178 -15.76 -9.69 -2.42
CA LEU A 178 -16.66 -8.75 -1.75
C LEU A 178 -16.00 -7.38 -1.52
N ARG A 179 -14.69 -7.33 -1.32
CA ARG A 179 -13.90 -6.11 -1.09
C ARG A 179 -13.34 -5.54 -2.40
N VAL A 180 -12.87 -6.40 -3.28
CA VAL A 180 -12.29 -6.08 -4.59
C VAL A 180 -13.03 -6.90 -5.65
N ASP A 181 -14.14 -6.36 -6.12
CA ASP A 181 -14.97 -7.02 -7.14
C ASP A 181 -14.38 -6.84 -8.54
N ILE A 182 -13.43 -7.71 -8.86
CA ILE A 182 -12.77 -7.74 -10.18
C ILE A 182 -13.69 -8.12 -11.32
N ASN A 183 -14.84 -8.75 -11.02
CA ASN A 183 -15.83 -9.13 -12.03
C ASN A 183 -16.70 -7.95 -12.44
N ASN A 184 -16.68 -6.87 -11.68
CA ASN A 184 -17.35 -5.63 -12.05
C ASN A 184 -16.53 -4.88 -13.12
N VAL A 185 -16.84 -5.13 -14.38
CA VAL A 185 -16.13 -4.55 -15.53
C VAL A 185 -16.18 -3.02 -15.51
N GLN A 186 -17.27 -2.41 -15.07
CA GLN A 186 -17.39 -0.94 -14.98
C GLN A 186 -16.44 -0.36 -13.94
N ALA A 187 -16.24 -1.05 -12.80
CA ALA A 187 -15.37 -0.61 -11.73
C ALA A 187 -13.88 -0.82 -12.07
N THR A 188 -13.54 -1.78 -12.93
CA THR A 188 -12.16 -2.15 -13.29
C THR A 188 -11.73 -1.70 -14.69
N THR A 189 -12.60 -0.97 -15.40
CA THR A 189 -12.29 -0.35 -16.70
C THR A 189 -12.15 1.15 -16.52
N HIS A 190 -10.96 1.66 -16.78
CA HIS A 190 -10.60 3.06 -16.54
C HIS A 190 -10.40 3.83 -17.85
N PRO A 191 -10.76 5.12 -17.92
CA PRO A 191 -10.45 5.96 -19.09
C PRO A 191 -8.97 5.96 -19.47
N SER A 192 -8.06 5.88 -18.48
CA SER A 192 -6.62 5.76 -18.69
C SER A 192 -6.16 4.38 -19.17
N ALA A 193 -7.06 3.40 -19.28
CA ALA A 193 -6.76 1.99 -19.62
C ALA A 193 -5.80 1.28 -18.65
N VAL A 194 -5.67 1.76 -17.41
CA VAL A 194 -4.87 1.14 -16.35
C VAL A 194 -5.47 -0.19 -15.93
N LYS A 195 -4.60 -1.19 -15.67
CA LYS A 195 -4.97 -2.55 -15.28
C LYS A 195 -4.40 -3.00 -13.93
N GLY A 196 -3.45 -2.25 -13.36
CA GLY A 196 -2.82 -2.63 -12.11
C GLY A 196 -1.67 -1.73 -11.69
N ILE A 197 -1.13 -2.00 -10.52
CA ILE A 197 0.06 -1.33 -9.99
C ILE A 197 1.29 -1.90 -10.68
N ALA A 198 2.13 -1.03 -11.28
CA ALA A 198 3.40 -1.41 -11.89
C ALA A 198 4.55 -1.34 -10.88
N GLN A 199 4.68 -0.21 -10.22
CA GLN A 199 5.73 0.02 -9.23
C GLN A 199 5.38 1.19 -8.32
N PHE A 200 6.07 1.25 -7.19
CA PHE A 200 6.09 2.42 -6.31
C PHE A 200 7.43 2.50 -5.60
N SER A 201 7.79 3.70 -5.15
CA SER A 201 9.05 4.00 -4.48
C SER A 201 8.83 4.38 -3.04
N VAL A 202 9.75 3.96 -2.17
CA VAL A 202 9.88 4.43 -0.79
C VAL A 202 11.23 5.15 -0.69
N ILE A 203 11.18 6.46 -0.45
CA ILE A 203 12.39 7.27 -0.28
C ILE A 203 12.82 7.25 1.18
N VAL A 204 14.09 6.90 1.40
CA VAL A 204 14.70 6.73 2.72
C VAL A 204 15.96 7.59 2.87
N PRO A 205 16.37 7.95 4.10
CA PRO A 205 17.62 8.67 4.31
C PRO A 205 18.82 7.87 3.76
N PRO A 206 19.76 8.50 3.04
CA PRO A 206 20.90 7.81 2.43
C PRO A 206 21.69 6.95 3.42
N GLU A 207 21.88 7.46 4.63
CA GLU A 207 22.60 6.78 5.71
C GLU A 207 21.86 5.54 6.29
N LYS A 208 20.58 5.39 5.96
CA LYS A 208 19.72 4.27 6.38
C LYS A 208 19.32 3.34 5.23
N LEU A 209 19.76 3.63 4.00
CA LEU A 209 19.36 2.89 2.81
C LEU A 209 19.59 1.38 2.97
N GLU A 210 20.79 0.97 3.37
CA GLU A 210 21.12 -0.45 3.54
C GLU A 210 20.26 -1.12 4.62
N SER A 211 20.02 -0.44 5.74
CA SER A 211 19.16 -0.97 6.80
C SER A 211 17.70 -1.16 6.34
N TYR A 212 17.18 -0.23 5.50
CA TYR A 212 15.85 -0.42 4.90
C TYR A 212 15.83 -1.56 3.89
N ILE A 213 16.89 -1.72 3.08
CA ILE A 213 16.99 -2.84 2.14
C ILE A 213 16.99 -4.18 2.89
N ASP A 214 17.74 -4.28 3.98
CA ASP A 214 17.76 -5.47 4.82
C ASP A 214 16.40 -5.73 5.47
N LEU A 215 15.76 -4.69 6.01
CA LEU A 215 14.41 -4.77 6.58
C LEU A 215 13.39 -5.29 5.56
N TYR A 216 13.39 -4.74 4.35
CA TYR A 216 12.49 -5.20 3.28
C TYR A 216 12.80 -6.63 2.83
N SER A 217 14.07 -7.05 2.82
CA SER A 217 14.45 -8.44 2.56
C SER A 217 13.85 -9.39 3.59
N LEU A 218 13.81 -9.00 4.87
CA LEU A 218 13.21 -9.78 5.96
C LEU A 218 11.67 -9.81 5.86
N ILE A 219 11.04 -8.67 5.55
CA ILE A 219 9.58 -8.59 5.43
C ILE A 219 9.10 -9.43 4.24
N LEU A 220 9.76 -9.29 3.08
CA LEU A 220 9.35 -9.90 1.82
C LEU A 220 9.87 -11.33 1.64
N ASP A 221 10.78 -11.80 2.52
CA ASP A 221 11.45 -13.10 2.40
C ASP A 221 12.12 -13.30 1.04
N THR A 222 12.78 -12.25 0.53
CA THR A 222 13.42 -12.27 -0.78
C THR A 222 14.61 -11.34 -0.84
N LYS A 223 15.53 -11.61 -1.78
CA LYS A 223 16.68 -10.75 -2.03
C LYS A 223 16.33 -9.64 -3.02
N PRO A 224 16.86 -8.42 -2.84
CA PRO A 224 16.67 -7.34 -3.79
C PRO A 224 17.45 -7.55 -5.08
N VAL A 225 16.98 -6.94 -6.16
CA VAL A 225 17.80 -6.62 -7.31
C VAL A 225 18.39 -5.24 -7.07
N ARG A 226 19.71 -5.13 -7.01
CA ARG A 226 20.44 -3.87 -6.75
C ARG A 226 20.83 -3.20 -8.05
N LEU A 227 20.63 -1.89 -8.13
CA LEU A 227 21.01 -1.02 -9.24
C LEU A 227 21.46 0.33 -8.67
N PHE A 228 22.65 0.79 -8.98
CA PHE A 228 23.19 2.16 -8.72
C PHE A 228 22.48 2.95 -7.58
N GLY A 229 22.74 2.59 -6.31
CA GLY A 229 22.17 3.29 -5.15
C GLY A 229 20.70 3.02 -4.86
N THR A 230 20.07 2.09 -5.60
CA THR A 230 18.67 1.69 -5.46
C THR A 230 18.57 0.18 -5.28
N ALA A 231 17.62 -0.27 -4.50
CA ALA A 231 17.24 -1.68 -4.45
C ALA A 231 15.76 -1.82 -4.81
N ARG A 232 15.44 -2.86 -5.55
CA ARG A 232 14.04 -3.17 -5.89
C ARG A 232 13.71 -4.61 -5.57
N PHE A 233 12.48 -4.80 -5.12
CA PHE A 233 11.92 -6.11 -4.80
C PHE A 233 10.72 -6.39 -5.69
N GLN A 234 10.70 -7.58 -6.30
CA GLN A 234 9.58 -8.01 -7.10
C GLN A 234 8.45 -8.50 -6.19
N LEU A 235 7.28 -7.96 -6.39
CA LEU A 235 6.04 -8.40 -5.75
C LEU A 235 5.20 -9.21 -6.74
N THR A 236 4.10 -9.77 -6.27
CA THR A 236 3.05 -10.33 -7.14
C THR A 236 1.76 -9.55 -6.95
N ALA A 237 0.87 -9.59 -7.93
CA ALA A 237 -0.50 -9.12 -7.79
C ALA A 237 -1.42 -10.30 -7.41
N PRO A 238 -2.58 -10.06 -6.78
CA PRO A 238 -3.54 -11.12 -6.46
C PRO A 238 -3.97 -11.93 -7.66
N ILE A 239 -4.07 -11.29 -8.83
CA ILE A 239 -4.41 -11.94 -10.10
C ILE A 239 -3.29 -11.68 -11.10
N GLN A 240 -2.79 -12.76 -11.69
CA GLN A 240 -1.78 -12.68 -12.74
C GLN A 240 -2.49 -12.49 -14.09
N ILE A 241 -2.32 -11.33 -14.70
CA ILE A 241 -2.83 -11.03 -16.04
C ILE A 241 -1.73 -11.38 -17.06
N PRO A 242 -2.00 -12.28 -18.02
CA PRO A 242 -1.03 -12.59 -19.06
C PRO A 242 -0.52 -11.34 -19.78
N GLY A 243 0.80 -11.27 -19.97
CA GLY A 243 1.46 -10.13 -20.63
C GLY A 243 1.69 -8.90 -19.74
N LEU A 244 1.20 -8.86 -18.51
CA LEU A 244 1.55 -7.81 -17.56
C LEU A 244 2.77 -8.22 -16.72
N VAL A 245 3.73 -7.31 -16.61
CA VAL A 245 4.89 -7.48 -15.71
C VAL A 245 4.46 -7.45 -14.25
N LYS A 246 5.18 -8.19 -13.40
CA LYS A 246 4.93 -8.18 -11.96
C LYS A 246 5.27 -6.81 -11.35
N PRO A 247 4.56 -6.40 -10.27
CA PRO A 247 4.84 -5.15 -9.59
C PRO A 247 6.22 -5.13 -8.91
N TRP A 248 6.75 -3.92 -8.71
CA TRP A 248 8.00 -3.69 -7.99
C TRP A 248 7.83 -2.64 -6.89
N VAL A 249 8.51 -2.85 -5.76
CA VAL A 249 8.78 -1.80 -4.79
C VAL A 249 10.24 -1.41 -4.85
N PHE A 250 10.50 -0.11 -4.93
CA PHE A 250 11.85 0.46 -4.92
C PHE A 250 12.14 1.05 -3.55
N ILE A 251 13.34 0.80 -3.04
CA ILE A 251 13.89 1.43 -1.85
C ILE A 251 15.09 2.23 -2.31
N GLU A 252 15.00 3.54 -2.16
CA GLU A 252 15.98 4.45 -2.76
C GLU A 252 16.25 5.67 -1.89
N ALA A 253 17.46 6.18 -2.00
CA ALA A 253 17.82 7.47 -1.42
C ALA A 253 17.41 8.60 -2.37
N PRO A 254 17.05 9.79 -1.85
CA PRO A 254 16.67 10.91 -2.70
C PRO A 254 17.88 11.41 -3.51
N ASP A 255 17.74 11.51 -4.81
CA ASP A 255 18.75 12.04 -5.71
C ASP A 255 18.50 13.52 -6.00
N LEU A 256 17.27 13.89 -6.25
CA LEU A 256 16.86 15.24 -6.60
C LEU A 256 16.57 16.12 -5.37
N ASP A 257 16.83 17.42 -5.48
CA ASP A 257 16.56 18.37 -4.40
C ASP A 257 15.09 18.40 -3.93
N PRO A 258 14.07 18.30 -4.81
CA PRO A 258 12.69 18.16 -4.39
C PRO A 258 12.41 16.93 -3.52
N GLU A 259 13.07 15.80 -3.79
CA GLU A 259 12.94 14.57 -3.01
C GLU A 259 13.60 14.73 -1.64
N LYS A 260 14.78 15.35 -1.59
CA LYS A 260 15.47 15.67 -0.33
C LYS A 260 14.63 16.59 0.54
N ALA A 261 14.04 17.64 -0.03
CA ALA A 261 13.14 18.55 0.66
C ALA A 261 11.88 17.84 1.16
N ARG A 262 11.33 16.91 0.35
CA ARG A 262 10.17 16.11 0.72
C ARG A 262 10.49 15.17 1.86
N LEU A 263 11.59 14.42 1.80
CA LEU A 263 12.06 13.55 2.88
C LEU A 263 12.26 14.33 4.19
N ALA A 264 12.89 15.50 4.12
CA ALA A 264 13.09 16.37 5.29
C ALA A 264 11.77 16.86 5.92
N LYS A 265 10.77 17.16 5.08
CA LYS A 265 9.47 17.69 5.53
C LYS A 265 8.52 16.59 6.01
N ARG A 266 8.49 15.45 5.34
CA ARG A 266 7.45 14.41 5.51
C ARG A 266 7.98 13.11 6.13
N GLY A 267 9.30 12.97 6.23
CA GLY A 267 9.94 11.73 6.64
C GLY A 267 9.89 10.65 5.56
N VAL A 268 10.26 9.43 5.94
CA VAL A 268 10.22 8.28 5.03
C VAL A 268 8.77 7.97 4.65
N GLU A 269 8.51 7.89 3.35
CA GLU A 269 7.16 7.63 2.84
C GLU A 269 7.17 7.07 1.41
N VAL A 270 6.02 6.57 0.98
CA VAL A 270 5.74 6.27 -0.43
C VAL A 270 5.66 7.58 -1.21
N VAL A 271 6.40 7.68 -2.32
CA VAL A 271 6.51 8.96 -3.05
C VAL A 271 5.97 8.89 -4.48
N GLU A 272 6.21 7.82 -5.17
CA GLU A 272 5.84 7.64 -6.57
C GLU A 272 5.02 6.39 -6.75
N LEU A 273 4.06 6.48 -7.65
CA LEU A 273 3.22 5.35 -8.04
C LEU A 273 3.20 5.28 -9.55
N ALA A 274 3.58 4.15 -10.11
CA ALA A 274 3.38 3.88 -11.51
C ALA A 274 2.34 2.79 -11.71
N LEU A 275 1.44 3.02 -12.66
CA LEU A 275 0.33 2.15 -13.00
C LEU A 275 0.54 1.55 -14.38
N ARG A 276 0.22 0.27 -14.54
CA ARG A 276 0.33 -0.44 -15.82
C ARG A 276 -0.86 -0.14 -16.71
N VAL A 277 -0.60 0.39 -17.89
CA VAL A 277 -1.60 0.59 -18.93
C VAL A 277 -1.61 -0.63 -19.85
N GLY A 278 -2.77 -1.19 -20.10
CA GLY A 278 -2.92 -2.28 -21.05
C GLY A 278 -2.70 -1.77 -22.46
N ALA A 279 -1.62 -2.23 -23.11
CA ALA A 279 -1.46 -2.08 -24.55
C ALA A 279 -1.59 -3.45 -25.23
N PRO A 280 -2.17 -3.55 -26.42
CA PRO A 280 -1.98 -4.72 -27.26
C PRO A 280 -0.49 -4.76 -27.62
N GLY A 281 0.26 -5.78 -27.12
CA GLY A 281 1.63 -6.02 -27.57
C GLY A 281 2.77 -5.75 -26.58
N GLY A 282 2.52 -5.65 -25.28
CA GLY A 282 3.51 -5.92 -24.21
C GLY A 282 4.87 -5.27 -24.34
N GLY A 283 4.97 -3.99 -24.54
CA GLY A 283 6.23 -3.24 -24.46
C GLY A 283 6.46 -2.72 -23.03
N VAL A 284 7.67 -2.93 -22.49
CA VAL A 284 8.09 -2.39 -21.20
C VAL A 284 8.28 -0.88 -21.32
N GLY A 285 7.45 -0.13 -20.61
CA GLY A 285 7.87 1.00 -19.81
C GLY A 285 8.33 2.28 -20.48
N MET A 286 7.55 2.88 -21.40
CA MET A 286 7.65 4.33 -21.53
C MET A 286 6.51 5.00 -20.77
N VAL A 287 6.84 6.01 -19.94
CA VAL A 287 5.84 6.89 -19.34
C VAL A 287 5.01 7.50 -20.45
N ARG A 288 3.72 7.17 -20.49
CA ARG A 288 2.80 7.73 -21.50
C ARG A 288 2.29 9.08 -21.05
N ASP A 289 2.04 9.22 -19.76
CA ASP A 289 1.47 10.39 -19.14
C ASP A 289 1.73 10.37 -17.63
N SER A 290 1.59 11.49 -16.97
CA SER A 290 1.72 11.57 -15.52
C SER A 290 0.72 12.58 -14.95
N VAL A 291 0.23 12.28 -13.74
CA VAL A 291 -0.56 13.21 -12.94
C VAL A 291 0.28 13.62 -11.75
N ARG A 292 0.51 14.92 -11.61
CA ARG A 292 1.21 15.50 -10.48
C ARG A 292 0.28 16.45 -9.75
N VAL A 293 -0.10 16.06 -8.53
CA VAL A 293 -0.85 16.89 -7.59
C VAL A 293 -0.05 16.93 -6.29
N GLU A 294 -0.25 17.92 -5.47
CA GLU A 294 0.48 18.05 -4.20
C GLU A 294 0.45 16.73 -3.40
N GLY A 295 1.64 16.19 -3.13
CA GLY A 295 1.82 14.91 -2.43
C GLY A 295 1.50 13.65 -3.24
N ILE A 296 1.09 13.77 -4.50
CA ILE A 296 0.71 12.62 -5.36
C ILE A 296 1.43 12.74 -6.70
N TRP A 297 2.16 11.70 -7.06
CA TRP A 297 2.76 11.59 -8.38
C TRP A 297 2.47 10.20 -8.96
N ILE A 298 1.65 10.15 -10.00
CA ILE A 298 1.21 8.92 -10.64
C ILE A 298 1.68 8.91 -12.10
N HIS A 299 2.40 7.88 -12.47
CA HIS A 299 2.86 7.61 -13.83
C HIS A 299 2.02 6.52 -14.48
N PHE A 300 1.78 6.65 -15.78
CA PHE A 300 1.10 5.63 -16.57
C PHE A 300 2.11 4.95 -17.48
N LEU A 301 2.43 3.69 -17.19
CA LEU A 301 3.40 2.88 -17.93
C LEU A 301 2.68 1.96 -18.94
N LYS A 302 3.14 1.96 -20.19
CA LYS A 302 2.69 1.04 -21.22
C LYS A 302 3.44 -0.28 -21.16
#